data_2dc1488f86626f317b3559d61aabbc24
#
_entry.id   2dc1488f86626f317b3559d61aabbc24
#
_cell.length_a   1.000
_cell.length_b   1.000
_cell.length_c   1.000
_cell.angle_alpha   90.00
_cell.angle_beta   90.00
_cell.angle_gamma   90.00
#
_symmetry.space_group_name_H-M   'P 1'
#
loop_
_entity.id
_entity.type
_entity.pdbx_description
1 polymer ?
#
loop_
_entity_poly.entity_id
_entity_poly.type
_entity_poly.pdbx_seq_one_letter_code
_entity_poly.pdbx_strand_id
1 'polypeptide(L)'
;MDFYNEFTEYLWGEIGISYSRNSVIAIERGGRVFTEFLYETGALSGRLDPETASKTMHLFSSYLIEGAEAKDPIVRQAFIRTGRKTISAKSAGAYIAAANVLLTACSAISFEQAELTSVLTGLPPQTQTNALPELNPRVRSPQELARIHANTLQVKSTLGAGAKKARGGLRAPKVKKDRKAKHIGLPHILPMLENAPTPLDGLIWSLGLGSLRLSEAVGVRLEDVDVHKRIIRVEDPDGLRDTTNKERFGFKGRKTAVVTMFEPFKSIFWQKLADYMAVRPCSDSRWLLLSLDEDTYGVPLCELNSNTVNKAINRRIQATQKKLKFAAPQGNYSSHDFRHLFGVWARNYVMVPGRPKPGLDLPEIQLLMGHADLRSTEVYAADLGINTLVDVDAANELVYHQGKGESIDHYRGLAYARLGEELLERGPEA
;
A
#
# COMPACT_ATOMS: atom_id res chain seq x y z
N MET A 1 10.06 30.24 -6.52
CA MET A 1 10.58 29.06 -7.24
C MET A 1 11.69 28.38 -6.46
N ASP A 2 12.59 29.13 -5.84
CA ASP A 2 13.75 28.58 -5.12
C ASP A 2 13.38 27.63 -3.98
N PHE A 3 12.38 27.98 -3.18
CA PHE A 3 11.88 27.13 -2.10
C PHE A 3 11.37 25.75 -2.53
N TYR A 4 10.71 25.64 -3.68
CA TYR A 4 10.24 24.34 -4.18
C TYR A 4 11.41 23.49 -4.69
N ASN A 5 12.45 24.11 -5.23
CA ASN A 5 13.66 23.41 -5.64
C ASN A 5 14.41 22.89 -4.41
N GLU A 6 14.60 23.69 -3.36
CA GLU A 6 15.18 23.28 -2.08
C GLU A 6 14.40 22.12 -1.45
N PHE A 7 13.07 22.17 -1.47
CA PHE A 7 12.23 21.06 -1.01
C PHE A 7 12.42 19.80 -1.85
N THR A 8 12.56 19.95 -3.17
CA THR A 8 12.78 18.81 -4.07
C THR A 8 14.15 18.19 -3.82
N GLU A 9 15.20 19.00 -3.65
CA GLU A 9 16.54 18.53 -3.28
C GLU A 9 16.54 17.82 -1.93
N TYR A 10 15.89 18.39 -0.92
CA TYR A 10 15.73 17.78 0.39
C TYR A 10 14.96 16.44 0.31
N LEU A 11 13.89 16.36 -0.50
CA LEU A 11 13.15 15.11 -0.71
C LEU A 11 13.97 14.02 -1.36
N TRP A 12 14.77 14.35 -2.37
CA TRP A 12 15.58 13.37 -3.09
C TRP A 12 16.89 13.05 -2.39
N GLY A 13 17.44 14.00 -1.61
CA GLY A 13 18.64 13.82 -0.81
C GLY A 13 18.33 13.06 0.51
N GLU A 14 17.88 13.78 1.52
CA GLU A 14 17.80 13.23 2.88
C GLU A 14 16.60 12.31 3.12
N ILE A 15 15.43 12.67 2.61
CA ILE A 15 14.22 11.85 2.79
C ILE A 15 14.19 10.67 1.81
N GLY A 16 14.74 10.83 0.60
CA GLY A 16 14.76 9.79 -0.42
C GLY A 16 15.45 8.50 0.03
N ILE A 17 16.39 8.58 0.95
CA ILE A 17 17.08 7.43 1.56
C ILE A 17 16.10 6.56 2.38
N SER A 18 15.10 7.16 3.03
CA SER A 18 14.16 6.46 3.91
C SER A 18 12.82 6.09 3.27
N TYR A 19 12.48 6.67 2.12
CA TYR A 19 11.22 6.45 1.42
C TYR A 19 11.41 5.66 0.13
N SER A 20 10.39 4.87 -0.24
CA SER A 20 10.37 4.26 -1.57
C SER A 20 10.22 5.36 -2.63
N ARG A 21 10.85 5.16 -3.79
CA ARG A 21 10.76 6.06 -4.94
C ARG A 21 9.33 6.55 -5.26
N ASN A 22 8.37 5.63 -5.29
CA ASN A 22 6.96 5.98 -5.54
C ASN A 22 6.38 6.88 -4.43
N SER A 23 6.87 6.73 -3.19
CA SER A 23 6.49 7.62 -2.09
C SER A 23 7.06 9.01 -2.29
N VAL A 24 8.32 9.12 -2.71
CA VAL A 24 8.95 10.43 -3.01
C VAL A 24 8.21 11.15 -4.13
N ILE A 25 7.91 10.47 -5.24
CA ILE A 25 7.11 11.04 -6.36
C ILE A 25 5.71 11.47 -5.88
N ALA A 26 5.07 10.67 -5.03
CA ALA A 26 3.76 11.04 -4.49
C ALA A 26 3.83 12.26 -3.57
N ILE A 27 4.88 12.37 -2.74
CA ILE A 27 5.13 13.52 -1.87
C ILE A 27 5.42 14.77 -2.69
N GLU A 28 6.30 14.68 -3.68
CA GLU A 28 6.62 15.78 -4.61
C GLU A 28 5.35 16.30 -5.30
N ARG A 29 4.55 15.38 -5.89
CA ARG A 29 3.29 15.73 -6.55
C ARG A 29 2.30 16.38 -5.58
N GLY A 30 2.14 15.82 -4.41
CA GLY A 30 1.22 16.36 -3.39
C GLY A 30 1.67 17.68 -2.82
N GLY A 31 2.98 17.85 -2.60
CA GLY A 31 3.60 19.10 -2.19
C GLY A 31 3.37 20.23 -3.21
N ARG A 32 3.56 19.93 -4.51
CA ARG A 32 3.27 20.88 -5.59
C ARG A 32 1.82 21.35 -5.59
N VAL A 33 0.87 20.41 -5.42
CA VAL A 33 -0.56 20.78 -5.37
C VAL A 33 -0.89 21.64 -4.16
N PHE A 34 -0.26 21.36 -3.03
CA PHE A 34 -0.44 22.15 -1.82
C PHE A 34 0.17 23.58 -1.96
N THR A 35 1.36 23.69 -2.54
CA THR A 35 1.99 24.98 -2.82
C THR A 35 1.14 25.83 -3.78
N GLU A 36 0.60 25.22 -4.84
CA GLU A 36 -0.31 25.88 -5.77
C GLU A 36 -1.58 26.38 -5.04
N PHE A 37 -2.17 25.56 -4.17
CA PHE A 37 -3.30 25.95 -3.34
C PHE A 37 -2.95 27.16 -2.44
N LEU A 38 -1.79 27.16 -1.77
CA LEU A 38 -1.36 28.25 -0.92
C LEU A 38 -1.12 29.55 -1.70
N TYR A 39 -0.60 29.43 -2.92
CA TYR A 39 -0.40 30.57 -3.81
C TYR A 39 -1.74 31.19 -4.24
N GLU A 40 -2.65 30.38 -4.74
CA GLU A 40 -3.95 30.82 -5.25
C GLU A 40 -4.88 31.38 -4.16
N THR A 41 -4.74 30.87 -2.93
CA THR A 41 -5.49 31.42 -1.78
C THR A 41 -4.85 32.70 -1.20
N GLY A 42 -3.64 33.07 -1.64
CA GLY A 42 -2.89 34.20 -1.11
C GLY A 42 -2.16 33.92 0.20
N ALA A 43 -2.15 32.69 0.69
CA ALA A 43 -1.47 32.32 1.93
C ALA A 43 0.07 32.47 1.84
N LEU A 44 0.66 32.29 0.64
CA LEU A 44 2.09 32.54 0.39
C LEU A 44 2.44 33.97 -0.03
N SER A 45 1.45 34.75 -0.42
CA SER A 45 1.74 36.11 -0.98
C SER A 45 1.86 37.19 0.07
N GLY A 46 1.80 36.85 1.35
CA GLY A 46 1.77 37.83 2.45
C GLY A 46 0.51 38.70 2.50
N ARG A 47 -0.50 38.39 1.69
CA ARG A 47 -1.78 39.11 1.64
C ARG A 47 -2.70 38.77 2.81
N LEU A 48 -2.50 37.61 3.42
CA LEU A 48 -3.24 37.15 4.58
C LEU A 48 -2.39 37.34 5.84
N ASP A 49 -3.03 37.74 6.94
CA ASP A 49 -2.37 37.69 8.23
C ASP A 49 -2.06 36.22 8.61
N PRO A 50 -1.07 36.02 9.51
CA PRO A 50 -0.61 34.66 9.85
C PRO A 50 -1.69 33.76 10.40
N GLU A 51 -2.68 34.27 11.11
CA GLU A 51 -3.79 33.46 11.65
C GLU A 51 -4.73 32.99 10.55
N THR A 52 -5.08 33.91 9.64
CA THR A 52 -5.93 33.59 8.47
C THR A 52 -5.20 32.65 7.52
N ALA A 53 -3.90 32.85 7.29
CA ALA A 53 -3.09 31.93 6.47
C ALA A 53 -3.09 30.50 7.07
N SER A 54 -2.89 30.37 8.38
CA SER A 54 -2.95 29.08 9.08
C SER A 54 -4.34 28.42 8.95
N LYS A 55 -5.41 29.19 9.17
CA LYS A 55 -6.78 28.68 8.98
C LYS A 55 -7.03 28.21 7.54
N THR A 56 -6.53 28.97 6.56
CA THR A 56 -6.67 28.63 5.14
C THR A 56 -5.97 27.31 4.81
N MET A 57 -4.79 27.03 5.36
CA MET A 57 -4.09 25.75 5.15
C MET A 57 -4.94 24.55 5.56
N HIS A 58 -5.70 24.66 6.65
CA HIS A 58 -6.58 23.57 7.10
C HIS A 58 -7.75 23.30 6.15
N LEU A 59 -8.07 24.21 5.23
CA LEU A 59 -9.09 24.04 4.20
C LEU A 59 -8.59 23.26 2.97
N PHE A 60 -7.32 22.85 2.93
CA PHE A 60 -6.76 22.09 1.81
C PHE A 60 -7.55 20.80 1.52
N SER A 61 -8.08 20.15 2.55
CA SER A 61 -8.97 18.99 2.39
C SER A 61 -10.25 19.33 1.62
N SER A 62 -10.89 20.45 1.92
CA SER A 62 -12.08 20.94 1.22
C SER A 62 -11.77 21.30 -0.23
N TYR A 63 -10.61 21.97 -0.48
CA TYR A 63 -10.13 22.23 -1.83
C TYR A 63 -10.01 20.98 -2.70
N LEU A 64 -9.48 19.89 -2.13
CA LEU A 64 -9.28 18.63 -2.86
C LEU A 64 -10.58 17.87 -3.14
N ILE A 65 -11.54 17.90 -2.23
CA ILE A 65 -12.73 17.03 -2.25
C ILE A 65 -13.97 17.78 -2.73
N GLU A 66 -14.22 18.97 -2.20
CA GLU A 66 -15.41 19.76 -2.49
C GLU A 66 -15.19 20.67 -3.69
N GLY A 67 -13.96 21.17 -3.89
CA GLY A 67 -13.60 21.94 -5.07
C GLY A 67 -14.43 23.19 -5.26
N ALA A 68 -15.16 23.29 -6.36
CA ALA A 68 -16.02 24.42 -6.68
C ALA A 68 -17.26 24.53 -5.76
N GLU A 69 -17.59 23.48 -5.04
CA GLU A 69 -18.71 23.44 -4.08
C GLU A 69 -18.27 23.74 -2.64
N ALA A 70 -16.98 24.05 -2.43
CA ALA A 70 -16.45 24.40 -1.12
C ALA A 70 -17.22 25.56 -0.49
N LYS A 71 -17.48 25.45 0.81
CA LYS A 71 -18.20 26.52 1.56
C LYS A 71 -17.42 27.82 1.60
N ASP A 72 -16.11 27.72 1.74
CA ASP A 72 -15.22 28.87 1.81
C ASP A 72 -15.01 29.49 0.41
N PRO A 73 -15.28 30.81 0.22
CA PRO A 73 -15.19 31.46 -1.08
C PRO A 73 -13.76 31.55 -1.61
N ILE A 74 -12.75 31.67 -0.73
CA ILE A 74 -11.33 31.74 -1.13
C ILE A 74 -10.92 30.37 -1.73
N VAL A 75 -11.30 29.29 -1.07
CA VAL A 75 -11.03 27.91 -1.53
C VAL A 75 -11.71 27.64 -2.86
N ARG A 76 -12.96 28.05 -3.01
CA ARG A 76 -13.73 27.89 -4.24
C ARG A 76 -13.10 28.64 -5.43
N GLN A 77 -12.69 29.89 -5.20
CA GLN A 77 -12.00 30.68 -6.23
C GLN A 77 -10.64 30.08 -6.61
N ALA A 78 -9.85 29.65 -5.63
CA ALA A 78 -8.57 28.97 -5.86
C ALA A 78 -8.75 27.70 -6.69
N PHE A 79 -9.77 26.90 -6.39
CA PHE A 79 -10.07 25.68 -7.15
C PHE A 79 -10.45 26.00 -8.63
N ILE A 80 -11.28 26.99 -8.85
CA ILE A 80 -11.68 27.41 -10.21
C ILE A 80 -10.48 27.88 -11.02
N ARG A 81 -9.59 28.70 -10.39
CA ARG A 81 -8.38 29.22 -11.07
C ARG A 81 -7.41 28.11 -11.46
N THR A 82 -7.25 27.08 -10.62
CA THR A 82 -6.34 25.98 -10.91
C THR A 82 -6.87 25.02 -11.96
N GLY A 83 -8.18 25.04 -12.27
CA GLY A 83 -8.81 24.16 -13.25
C GLY A 83 -8.72 22.67 -12.90
N ARG A 84 -8.50 22.34 -11.63
CA ARG A 84 -8.34 20.95 -11.18
C ARG A 84 -9.67 20.23 -11.11
N LYS A 85 -9.60 18.89 -11.03
CA LYS A 85 -10.76 18.04 -10.75
C LYS A 85 -10.73 17.62 -9.28
N THR A 86 -11.90 17.50 -8.68
CA THR A 86 -12.07 16.94 -7.34
C THR A 86 -11.58 15.49 -7.29
N ILE A 87 -11.10 15.07 -6.13
CA ILE A 87 -10.61 13.71 -5.91
C ILE A 87 -11.34 13.05 -4.74
N SER A 88 -11.30 11.73 -4.70
CA SER A 88 -11.92 10.99 -3.59
C SER A 88 -11.24 11.28 -2.25
N ALA A 89 -11.98 11.19 -1.16
CA ALA A 89 -11.46 11.34 0.20
C ALA A 89 -10.27 10.40 0.49
N LYS A 90 -10.27 9.19 -0.09
CA LYS A 90 -9.16 8.24 -0.01
C LYS A 90 -7.90 8.78 -0.69
N SER A 91 -8.04 9.34 -1.88
CA SER A 91 -6.93 9.96 -2.62
C SER A 91 -6.42 11.23 -1.94
N ALA A 92 -7.32 12.06 -1.40
CA ALA A 92 -6.97 13.27 -0.68
C ALA A 92 -6.04 13.02 0.52
N GLY A 93 -6.19 11.85 1.18
CA GLY A 93 -5.31 11.44 2.27
C GLY A 93 -3.82 11.42 1.89
N ALA A 94 -3.48 10.98 0.68
CA ALA A 94 -2.09 10.97 0.19
C ALA A 94 -1.55 12.39 -0.05
N TYR A 95 -2.37 13.29 -0.60
CA TYR A 95 -2.00 14.68 -0.82
C TYR A 95 -1.81 15.44 0.50
N ILE A 96 -2.65 15.17 1.49
CA ILE A 96 -2.54 15.77 2.82
C ILE A 96 -1.30 15.25 3.55
N ALA A 97 -0.96 13.96 3.40
CA ALA A 97 0.28 13.42 3.93
C ALA A 97 1.50 14.11 3.30
N ALA A 98 1.48 14.33 1.99
CA ALA A 98 2.52 15.05 1.27
C ALA A 98 2.65 16.53 1.72
N ALA A 99 1.53 17.22 1.89
CA ALA A 99 1.51 18.56 2.43
C ALA A 99 2.12 18.64 3.84
N ASN A 100 1.83 17.66 4.69
CA ASN A 100 2.43 17.58 6.02
C ASN A 100 3.95 17.33 5.97
N VAL A 101 4.45 16.55 5.01
CA VAL A 101 5.91 16.37 4.81
C VAL A 101 6.53 17.69 4.37
N LEU A 102 5.92 18.40 3.41
CA LEU A 102 6.38 19.71 2.96
C LEU A 102 6.47 20.70 4.13
N LEU A 103 5.40 20.80 4.92
CA LEU A 103 5.37 21.70 6.09
C LEU A 103 6.43 21.34 7.14
N THR A 104 6.70 20.05 7.33
CA THR A 104 7.78 19.60 8.24
C THR A 104 9.16 19.97 7.70
N ALA A 105 9.40 19.83 6.40
CA ALA A 105 10.65 20.22 5.74
C ALA A 105 10.87 21.73 5.84
N CYS A 106 9.84 22.53 5.57
CA CYS A 106 9.89 23.99 5.74
C CYS A 106 10.34 24.40 7.16
N SER A 107 9.79 23.71 8.15
CA SER A 107 10.13 23.97 9.55
C SER A 107 11.57 23.62 9.87
N ALA A 108 12.09 22.50 9.35
CA ALA A 108 13.48 22.09 9.53
C ALA A 108 14.45 23.06 8.88
N ILE A 109 14.23 23.40 7.61
CA ILE A 109 15.05 24.34 6.85
C ILE A 109 15.09 25.72 7.55
N SER A 110 13.94 26.22 7.99
CA SER A 110 13.89 27.52 8.71
C SER A 110 14.65 27.49 10.03
N PHE A 111 14.61 26.35 10.73
CA PHE A 111 15.37 26.19 11.98
C PHE A 111 16.88 26.20 11.70
N GLU A 112 17.35 25.44 10.72
CA GLU A 112 18.76 25.38 10.32
C GLU A 112 19.28 26.74 9.86
N GLN A 113 18.49 27.47 9.05
CA GLN A 113 18.85 28.83 8.63
C GLN A 113 18.94 29.79 9.81
N ALA A 114 18.03 29.71 10.79
CA ALA A 114 18.08 30.52 11.98
C ALA A 114 19.29 30.20 12.87
N GLU A 115 19.64 28.91 13.03
CA GLU A 115 20.86 28.51 13.74
C GLU A 115 22.13 29.00 13.03
N LEU A 116 22.23 28.79 11.72
CA LEU A 116 23.36 29.24 10.93
C LEU A 116 23.56 30.77 11.03
N THR A 117 22.47 31.51 10.91
CA THR A 117 22.51 32.98 11.07
C THR A 117 22.95 33.36 12.45
N SER A 118 22.49 32.66 13.50
CA SER A 118 22.92 32.90 14.89
C SER A 118 24.43 32.67 15.08
N VAL A 119 24.94 31.58 14.50
CA VAL A 119 26.38 31.28 14.55
C VAL A 119 27.21 32.34 13.82
N LEU A 120 26.77 32.77 12.63
CA LEU A 120 27.48 33.74 11.81
C LEU A 120 27.42 35.14 12.38
N THR A 121 26.35 35.52 13.06
CA THR A 121 26.16 36.90 13.57
C THR A 121 26.47 37.05 15.06
N GLY A 122 26.60 35.93 15.79
CA GLY A 122 26.74 35.94 17.25
C GLY A 122 25.48 36.41 18.00
N LEU A 123 24.37 36.61 17.28
CA LEU A 123 23.08 37.01 17.85
C LEU A 123 22.24 35.78 18.15
N PRO A 124 21.37 35.84 19.18
CA PRO A 124 20.47 34.70 19.42
C PRO A 124 19.59 34.44 18.18
N PRO A 125 19.20 33.18 17.89
CA PRO A 125 18.42 32.83 16.73
C PRO A 125 17.16 33.70 16.65
N GLN A 126 17.11 34.58 15.66
CA GLN A 126 15.91 35.38 15.44
C GLN A 126 14.85 34.47 14.83
N THR A 127 13.73 34.41 15.52
CA THR A 127 12.53 33.73 15.00
C THR A 127 12.03 34.47 13.78
N GLN A 128 12.36 33.99 12.57
CA GLN A 128 11.70 34.47 11.38
C GLN A 128 10.20 34.17 11.49
N THR A 129 9.38 35.16 11.19
CA THR A 129 7.93 34.97 11.06
C THR A 129 7.65 34.14 9.83
N ASN A 130 7.61 32.83 9.99
CA ASN A 130 7.19 31.90 8.94
C ASN A 130 5.69 32.09 8.68
N ALA A 131 5.26 31.71 7.49
CA ALA A 131 3.84 31.55 7.16
C ALA A 131 3.10 30.63 8.12
N LEU A 132 3.82 29.88 8.95
CA LEU A 132 3.34 29.06 10.05
C LEU A 132 3.99 29.50 11.36
N PRO A 133 3.46 30.54 12.04
CA PRO A 133 4.01 31.04 13.31
C PRO A 133 4.07 29.94 14.39
N GLU A 134 3.26 28.91 14.25
CA GLU A 134 3.22 27.75 15.13
C GLU A 134 4.45 26.81 15.01
N LEU A 135 5.19 26.91 13.90
CA LEU A 135 6.44 26.17 13.68
C LEU A 135 7.69 26.97 14.06
N ASN A 136 7.51 28.18 14.54
CA ASN A 136 8.60 29.01 14.96
C ASN A 136 9.37 28.43 16.15
N PRO A 137 10.71 28.27 16.10
CA PRO A 137 11.51 27.65 17.15
C PRO A 137 11.70 28.50 18.43
N ARG A 138 10.88 29.51 18.68
CA ARG A 138 10.92 30.27 19.92
C ARG A 138 10.56 29.50 21.16
N VAL A 139 11.07 29.87 22.31
CA VAL A 139 10.62 29.34 23.61
C VAL A 139 9.13 29.70 23.79
N ARG A 140 8.30 28.68 23.95
CA ARG A 140 6.85 28.80 24.03
C ARG A 140 6.35 28.48 25.42
N SER A 141 5.26 29.13 25.82
CA SER A 141 4.60 28.80 27.08
C SER A 141 4.01 27.37 27.02
N PRO A 142 3.82 26.70 28.16
CA PRO A 142 3.15 25.39 28.22
C PRO A 142 1.74 25.41 27.59
N GLN A 143 1.04 26.53 27.67
CA GLN A 143 -0.30 26.70 27.08
C GLN A 143 -0.21 26.82 25.56
N GLU A 144 0.76 27.55 25.00
CA GLU A 144 1.02 27.62 23.56
C GLU A 144 1.45 26.25 23.04
N LEU A 145 2.31 25.53 23.75
CA LEU A 145 2.70 24.17 23.40
C LEU A 145 1.51 23.22 23.37
N ALA A 146 0.64 23.29 24.37
CA ALA A 146 -0.58 22.49 24.42
C ALA A 146 -1.53 22.82 23.24
N ARG A 147 -1.66 24.11 22.88
CA ARG A 147 -2.45 24.57 21.73
C ARG A 147 -1.86 24.12 20.40
N ILE A 148 -0.54 24.20 20.25
CA ILE A 148 0.20 23.71 19.09
C ILE A 148 0.06 22.19 19.00
N HIS A 149 0.24 21.48 20.08
CA HIS A 149 0.06 20.00 20.14
C HIS A 149 -1.37 19.58 19.77
N ALA A 150 -2.35 20.41 20.05
CA ALA A 150 -3.74 20.15 19.66
C ALA A 150 -4.02 20.43 18.18
N ASN A 151 -3.34 21.40 17.56
CA ASN A 151 -3.72 21.98 16.27
C ASN A 151 -2.69 21.82 15.14
N THR A 152 -1.42 21.53 15.42
CA THR A 152 -0.34 21.58 14.41
C THR A 152 0.41 20.30 14.15
N LEU A 153 1.20 20.39 13.11
CA LEU A 153 2.16 19.45 12.56
C LEU A 153 3.12 18.89 13.61
N GLN A 154 3.51 17.67 13.42
CA GLN A 154 4.36 16.85 14.29
C GLN A 154 5.52 17.63 14.94
N VAL A 155 5.31 18.16 16.11
CA VAL A 155 6.43 18.45 16.99
C VAL A 155 6.79 17.11 17.65
N LYS A 156 7.95 16.56 17.31
CA LYS A 156 8.51 15.44 18.09
C LYS A 156 8.68 15.94 19.51
N SER A 157 7.87 15.45 20.43
CA SER A 157 8.08 15.71 21.85
C SER A 157 9.42 15.12 22.24
N THR A 158 10.38 15.96 22.63
CA THR A 158 11.62 15.56 23.27
C THR A 158 11.42 15.15 24.74
N LEU A 159 10.21 15.23 25.23
CA LEU A 159 9.80 14.79 26.57
C LEU A 159 9.54 13.28 26.59
N GLY A 160 10.35 12.60 27.29
CA GLY A 160 10.50 11.20 27.60
C GLY A 160 9.39 10.16 27.30
N ALA A 161 9.76 8.93 27.42
CA ALA A 161 8.92 7.74 27.22
C ALA A 161 7.54 7.88 27.91
N GLY A 162 6.49 8.10 27.11
CA GLY A 162 5.12 8.24 27.61
C GLY A 162 4.32 9.39 27.00
N ALA A 163 4.93 10.34 26.32
CA ALA A 163 4.20 11.41 25.64
C ALA A 163 3.46 10.85 24.43
N LYS A 164 2.12 10.85 24.46
CA LYS A 164 1.30 10.54 23.28
C LYS A 164 1.73 11.46 22.14
N LYS A 165 2.08 10.90 20.98
CA LYS A 165 2.37 11.66 19.76
C LYS A 165 1.27 12.70 19.56
N ALA A 166 1.62 13.97 19.70
CA ALA A 166 0.70 15.04 19.33
C ALA A 166 0.35 14.86 17.86
N ARG A 167 -0.91 14.66 17.54
CA ARG A 167 -1.41 14.60 16.17
C ARG A 167 -1.60 16.05 15.68
N GLY A 168 -0.47 16.73 15.46
CA GLY A 168 -0.47 17.98 14.72
C GLY A 168 -0.49 17.71 13.22
N GLY A 169 -0.93 18.69 12.45
CA GLY A 169 -0.91 18.67 10.98
C GLY A 169 -2.28 18.75 10.35
N LEU A 170 -2.26 18.91 9.03
CA LEU A 170 -3.48 18.87 8.22
C LEU A 170 -4.15 17.51 8.39
N ARG A 171 -5.45 17.54 8.66
CA ARG A 171 -6.21 16.32 8.92
C ARG A 171 -6.75 15.74 7.63
N ALA A 172 -6.43 14.47 7.38
CA ALA A 172 -7.07 13.72 6.32
C ALA A 172 -8.53 13.42 6.67
N PRO A 173 -9.43 13.42 5.69
CA PRO A 173 -10.82 13.07 5.89
C PRO A 173 -10.93 11.63 6.41
N LYS A 174 -11.90 11.40 7.29
CA LYS A 174 -12.19 10.05 7.77
C LYS A 174 -12.82 9.26 6.64
N VAL A 175 -12.13 8.23 6.16
CA VAL A 175 -12.67 7.27 5.19
C VAL A 175 -13.05 6.01 5.96
N LYS A 176 -14.27 5.52 5.76
CA LYS A 176 -14.62 4.18 6.22
C LYS A 176 -13.68 3.19 5.53
N LYS A 177 -12.84 2.52 6.29
CA LYS A 177 -12.01 1.44 5.75
C LYS A 177 -12.91 0.25 5.47
N ASP A 178 -13.06 -0.08 4.21
CA ASP A 178 -13.60 -1.37 3.84
C ASP A 178 -12.57 -2.42 4.29
N ARG A 179 -12.92 -3.19 5.32
CA ARG A 179 -12.00 -4.15 5.94
C ARG A 179 -11.87 -5.45 5.15
N LYS A 180 -12.73 -5.65 4.15
CA LYS A 180 -12.68 -6.85 3.32
C LYS A 180 -11.55 -6.72 2.30
N ALA A 181 -10.61 -7.67 2.33
CA ALA A 181 -9.60 -7.76 1.31
C ALA A 181 -10.28 -8.05 -0.04
N LYS A 182 -9.96 -7.22 -1.04
CA LYS A 182 -10.36 -7.49 -2.41
C LYS A 182 -9.48 -8.63 -2.92
N HIS A 183 -10.07 -9.75 -3.26
CA HIS A 183 -9.37 -10.90 -3.80
C HIS A 183 -10.21 -11.56 -4.90
N ILE A 184 -9.57 -12.40 -5.70
CA ILE A 184 -10.28 -13.21 -6.69
C ILE A 184 -11.11 -14.27 -5.96
N GLY A 185 -12.36 -14.43 -6.38
CA GLY A 185 -13.21 -15.50 -5.85
C GLY A 185 -12.61 -16.88 -6.15
N LEU A 186 -12.67 -17.81 -5.21
CA LEU A 186 -12.10 -19.15 -5.37
C LEU A 186 -12.55 -19.85 -6.66
N PRO A 187 -13.86 -19.85 -7.03
CA PRO A 187 -14.33 -20.46 -8.26
C PRO A 187 -13.78 -19.81 -9.53
N HIS A 188 -13.30 -18.57 -9.45
CA HIS A 188 -12.82 -17.82 -10.60
C HIS A 188 -11.34 -18.07 -10.93
N ILE A 189 -10.56 -18.65 -10.01
CA ILE A 189 -9.11 -18.76 -10.13
C ILE A 189 -8.69 -19.62 -11.31
N LEU A 190 -9.13 -20.87 -11.30
CA LEU A 190 -8.77 -21.85 -12.34
C LEU A 190 -9.21 -21.36 -13.73
N PRO A 191 -10.50 -20.98 -13.93
CA PRO A 191 -10.92 -20.45 -15.22
C PRO A 191 -10.15 -19.22 -15.67
N MET A 192 -9.76 -18.31 -14.74
CA MET A 192 -8.92 -17.18 -15.09
C MET A 192 -7.54 -17.62 -15.60
N LEU A 193 -6.87 -18.53 -14.91
CA LEU A 193 -5.55 -19.03 -15.29
C LEU A 193 -5.57 -19.86 -16.59
N GLU A 194 -6.64 -20.63 -16.84
CA GLU A 194 -6.84 -21.39 -18.07
C GLU A 194 -7.12 -20.49 -19.28
N ASN A 195 -7.77 -19.36 -19.05
CA ASN A 195 -8.09 -18.37 -20.07
C ASN A 195 -7.14 -17.17 -20.08
N ALA A 196 -5.96 -17.30 -19.51
CA ALA A 196 -4.94 -16.26 -19.60
C ALA A 196 -4.61 -16.00 -21.08
N PRO A 197 -4.57 -14.72 -21.54
CA PRO A 197 -4.39 -14.39 -22.96
C PRO A 197 -3.07 -14.92 -23.54
N THR A 198 -2.02 -14.95 -22.72
CA THR A 198 -0.70 -15.47 -23.11
C THR A 198 -0.13 -16.37 -22.00
N PRO A 199 0.80 -17.27 -22.32
CA PRO A 199 1.52 -18.04 -21.30
C PRO A 199 2.25 -17.15 -20.28
N LEU A 200 2.74 -15.99 -20.71
CA LEU A 200 3.35 -14.98 -19.83
C LEU A 200 2.33 -14.44 -18.80
N ASP A 201 1.12 -14.11 -19.24
CA ASP A 201 0.06 -13.65 -18.32
C ASP A 201 -0.27 -14.74 -17.29
N GLY A 202 -0.44 -15.98 -17.73
CA GLY A 202 -0.69 -17.11 -16.85
C GLY A 202 0.39 -17.31 -15.79
N LEU A 203 1.66 -17.15 -16.19
CA LEU A 203 2.80 -17.23 -15.28
C LEU A 203 2.81 -16.06 -14.29
N ILE A 204 2.61 -14.82 -14.73
CA ILE A 204 2.57 -13.63 -13.86
C ILE A 204 1.44 -13.76 -12.82
N TRP A 205 0.26 -14.22 -13.24
CA TRP A 205 -0.87 -14.39 -12.32
C TRP A 205 -0.59 -15.48 -11.29
N SER A 206 0.04 -16.59 -11.70
CA SER A 206 0.43 -17.66 -10.79
C SER A 206 1.52 -17.24 -9.81
N LEU A 207 2.46 -16.35 -10.19
CA LEU A 207 3.42 -15.74 -9.27
C LEU A 207 2.72 -14.89 -8.21
N GLY A 208 1.64 -14.19 -8.58
CA GLY A 208 0.77 -13.50 -7.62
C GLY A 208 0.17 -14.45 -6.57
N LEU A 209 -0.31 -15.64 -7.00
CA LEU A 209 -0.77 -16.70 -6.10
C LEU A 209 0.35 -17.28 -5.21
N GLY A 210 1.61 -17.08 -5.57
CA GLY A 210 2.78 -17.34 -4.76
C GLY A 210 3.21 -16.18 -3.86
N SER A 211 2.31 -15.27 -3.56
CA SER A 211 2.54 -14.09 -2.71
C SER A 211 3.42 -12.97 -3.28
N LEU A 212 3.80 -13.01 -4.56
CA LEU A 212 4.65 -11.98 -5.14
C LEU A 212 3.87 -10.72 -5.51
N ARG A 213 4.50 -9.56 -5.24
CA ARG A 213 4.07 -8.31 -5.88
C ARG A 213 4.49 -8.34 -7.35
N LEU A 214 3.78 -7.62 -8.22
CA LEU A 214 4.19 -7.54 -9.62
C LEU A 214 5.63 -7.05 -9.76
N SER A 215 6.06 -6.07 -8.95
CA SER A 215 7.45 -5.60 -8.94
C SER A 215 8.47 -6.65 -8.49
N GLU A 216 8.08 -7.60 -7.66
CA GLU A 216 8.90 -8.74 -7.27
C GLU A 216 8.94 -9.79 -8.39
N ALA A 217 7.77 -10.08 -8.99
CA ALA A 217 7.64 -11.05 -10.06
C ALA A 217 8.49 -10.68 -11.30
N VAL A 218 8.45 -9.42 -11.74
CA VAL A 218 9.23 -8.98 -12.91
C VAL A 218 10.74 -8.98 -12.68
N GLY A 219 11.16 -8.97 -11.41
CA GLY A 219 12.56 -9.02 -10.99
C GLY A 219 13.11 -10.42 -10.73
N VAL A 220 12.36 -11.49 -11.02
CA VAL A 220 12.84 -12.87 -10.91
C VAL A 220 13.83 -13.17 -12.02
N ARG A 221 14.98 -13.76 -11.68
CA ARG A 221 16.01 -14.19 -12.63
C ARG A 221 15.86 -15.67 -12.94
N LEU A 222 16.43 -16.14 -14.03
CA LEU A 222 16.45 -17.57 -14.37
C LEU A 222 17.18 -18.40 -13.29
N GLU A 223 18.28 -17.88 -12.74
CA GLU A 223 19.06 -18.49 -11.68
C GLU A 223 18.32 -18.59 -10.33
N ASP A 224 17.30 -17.76 -10.14
CA ASP A 224 16.47 -17.76 -8.91
C ASP A 224 15.42 -18.89 -8.92
N VAL A 225 15.28 -19.61 -10.02
CA VAL A 225 14.30 -20.68 -10.21
C VAL A 225 15.00 -22.04 -10.27
N ASP A 226 14.95 -22.76 -9.15
CA ASP A 226 15.43 -24.15 -9.09
C ASP A 226 14.27 -25.11 -9.44
N VAL A 227 14.26 -25.55 -10.70
CA VAL A 227 13.22 -26.45 -11.22
C VAL A 227 13.27 -27.83 -10.54
N HIS A 228 14.48 -28.32 -10.21
CA HIS A 228 14.64 -29.64 -9.60
C HIS A 228 14.12 -29.68 -8.17
N LYS A 229 14.45 -28.65 -7.38
CA LYS A 229 13.96 -28.52 -6.00
C LYS A 229 12.59 -27.88 -5.89
N ARG A 230 12.04 -27.39 -7.01
CA ARG A 230 10.80 -26.63 -7.06
C ARG A 230 10.78 -25.46 -6.07
N ILE A 231 11.84 -24.64 -6.13
CA ILE A 231 12.04 -23.46 -5.29
C ILE A 231 12.21 -22.22 -6.18
N ILE A 232 11.59 -21.14 -5.77
CA ILE A 232 11.81 -19.81 -6.34
C ILE A 232 12.38 -18.93 -5.23
N ARG A 233 13.35 -18.10 -5.58
CA ARG A 233 13.87 -17.04 -4.73
C ARG A 233 13.54 -15.69 -5.32
N VAL A 234 13.41 -14.69 -4.46
CA VAL A 234 13.20 -13.29 -4.84
C VAL A 234 14.15 -12.47 -4.00
N GLU A 235 15.19 -12.01 -4.62
CA GLU A 235 16.17 -11.12 -4.02
C GLU A 235 16.01 -9.72 -4.63
N ASP A 236 16.72 -8.75 -4.07
CA ASP A 236 16.78 -7.40 -4.61
C ASP A 236 17.62 -7.42 -5.90
N PRO A 237 17.00 -7.30 -7.07
CA PRO A 237 17.77 -7.31 -8.29
C PRO A 237 18.48 -5.96 -8.45
N ASP A 238 19.74 -6.03 -8.92
CA ASP A 238 20.57 -4.85 -9.16
C ASP A 238 19.85 -3.82 -10.02
N GLY A 239 19.76 -2.58 -9.54
CA GLY A 239 19.14 -1.46 -10.24
C GLY A 239 17.62 -1.36 -10.17
N LEU A 240 16.89 -2.33 -9.61
CA LEU A 240 15.45 -2.16 -9.36
C LEU A 240 15.15 -1.27 -8.16
N ARG A 241 16.13 -1.06 -7.29
CA ARG A 241 16.07 -0.06 -6.21
C ARG A 241 16.54 1.32 -6.63
N ASP A 242 17.06 1.47 -7.84
CA ASP A 242 17.50 2.78 -8.33
C ASP A 242 16.35 3.78 -8.30
N THR A 243 16.46 4.76 -7.40
CA THR A 243 15.48 5.83 -7.23
C THR A 243 15.55 6.87 -8.33
N THR A 244 16.65 6.92 -9.10
CA THR A 244 16.85 7.90 -10.16
C THR A 244 16.05 7.56 -11.43
N ASN A 245 15.87 6.27 -11.71
CA ASN A 245 15.08 5.84 -12.86
C ASN A 245 13.57 5.76 -12.52
N LYS A 246 12.85 6.84 -12.78
CA LYS A 246 11.42 6.99 -12.47
C LYS A 246 10.49 6.08 -13.30
N GLU A 247 10.99 5.39 -14.29
CA GLU A 247 10.19 4.59 -15.22
C GLU A 247 10.17 3.09 -14.89
N ARG A 248 11.19 2.60 -14.19
CA ARG A 248 11.34 1.18 -13.84
C ARG A 248 10.52 0.79 -12.61
N PHE A 249 10.37 -0.51 -12.43
CA PHE A 249 9.80 -1.07 -11.20
C PHE A 249 10.74 -0.85 -10.01
N GLY A 250 10.19 -0.36 -8.89
CA GLY A 250 10.92 -0.29 -7.62
C GLY A 250 10.79 -1.57 -6.82
N PHE A 251 11.88 -2.03 -6.20
CA PHE A 251 11.85 -3.16 -5.27
C PHE A 251 11.63 -2.65 -3.83
N LYS A 252 10.56 -3.11 -3.17
CA LYS A 252 10.21 -2.65 -1.80
C LYS A 252 10.91 -3.41 -0.68
N GLY A 253 11.70 -4.41 -1.02
CA GLY A 253 12.28 -5.34 -0.07
C GLY A 253 11.30 -6.44 0.35
N ARG A 254 11.87 -7.58 0.75
CA ARG A 254 11.17 -8.75 1.25
C ARG A 254 11.97 -9.35 2.40
N LYS A 255 11.31 -9.79 3.47
CA LYS A 255 12.01 -10.39 4.63
C LYS A 255 12.49 -11.81 4.35
N THR A 256 11.83 -12.53 3.46
CA THR A 256 12.16 -13.91 3.08
C THR A 256 12.44 -13.97 1.59
N ALA A 257 13.63 -14.47 1.21
CA ALA A 257 13.98 -14.67 -0.19
C ALA A 257 13.15 -15.80 -0.82
N VAL A 258 12.92 -16.88 -0.09
CA VAL A 258 12.20 -18.06 -0.61
C VAL A 258 10.70 -17.77 -0.75
N VAL A 259 10.17 -18.06 -1.92
CA VAL A 259 8.75 -17.94 -2.23
C VAL A 259 8.04 -19.23 -1.84
N THR A 260 7.09 -19.12 -0.92
CA THR A 260 6.23 -20.24 -0.53
C THR A 260 4.97 -20.22 -1.35
N MET A 261 4.63 -21.36 -1.94
CA MET A 261 3.36 -21.60 -2.63
C MET A 261 2.64 -22.78 -2.01
N PHE A 262 1.34 -22.65 -1.86
CA PHE A 262 0.47 -23.75 -1.38
C PHE A 262 -0.14 -24.51 -2.56
N GLU A 263 -0.45 -25.78 -2.36
CA GLU A 263 -1.25 -26.52 -3.32
C GLU A 263 -2.71 -26.01 -3.31
N PRO A 264 -3.39 -25.96 -4.45
CA PRO A 264 -2.96 -26.43 -5.78
C PRO A 264 -2.12 -25.41 -6.56
N PHE A 265 -1.92 -24.21 -6.05
CA PHE A 265 -1.27 -23.08 -6.77
C PHE A 265 0.19 -23.38 -7.10
N LYS A 266 0.88 -24.15 -6.26
CA LYS A 266 2.26 -24.57 -6.52
C LYS A 266 2.35 -25.42 -7.79
N SER A 267 1.50 -26.42 -7.94
CA SER A 267 1.49 -27.28 -9.13
C SER A 267 1.09 -26.50 -10.39
N ILE A 268 0.11 -25.61 -10.28
CA ILE A 268 -0.32 -24.72 -11.36
C ILE A 268 0.82 -23.81 -11.80
N PHE A 269 1.56 -23.21 -10.85
CA PHE A 269 2.69 -22.37 -11.17
C PHE A 269 3.74 -23.10 -12.02
N TRP A 270 4.13 -24.31 -11.63
CA TRP A 270 5.14 -25.08 -12.36
C TRP A 270 4.66 -25.44 -13.77
N GLN A 271 3.36 -25.73 -13.94
CA GLN A 271 2.78 -25.91 -15.27
C GLN A 271 2.85 -24.63 -16.09
N LYS A 272 2.43 -23.48 -15.54
CA LYS A 272 2.47 -22.19 -16.24
C LYS A 272 3.88 -21.74 -16.55
N LEU A 273 4.85 -22.08 -15.71
CA LEU A 273 6.26 -21.85 -16.01
C LEU A 273 6.70 -22.67 -17.22
N ALA A 274 6.35 -23.96 -17.29
CA ALA A 274 6.67 -24.80 -18.43
C ALA A 274 6.01 -24.26 -19.72
N ASP A 275 4.73 -23.91 -19.66
CA ASP A 275 4.00 -23.33 -20.79
C ASP A 275 4.67 -22.05 -21.30
N TYR A 276 5.13 -21.17 -20.40
CA TYR A 276 5.83 -19.95 -20.77
C TYR A 276 7.24 -20.22 -21.33
N MET A 277 8.01 -21.11 -20.70
CA MET A 277 9.36 -21.43 -21.17
C MET A 277 9.37 -21.98 -22.58
N ALA A 278 8.29 -22.67 -23.01
CA ALA A 278 8.14 -23.17 -24.39
C ALA A 278 8.01 -22.04 -25.44
N VAL A 279 7.57 -20.85 -25.03
CA VAL A 279 7.36 -19.68 -25.92
C VAL A 279 8.22 -18.49 -25.55
N ARG A 280 9.04 -18.60 -24.53
CA ARG A 280 9.92 -17.53 -24.09
C ARG A 280 10.88 -17.14 -25.21
N PRO A 281 10.99 -15.83 -25.52
CA PRO A 281 11.95 -15.36 -26.53
C PRO A 281 13.37 -15.86 -26.26
N CYS A 282 14.05 -16.29 -27.31
CA CYS A 282 15.47 -16.64 -27.23
C CYS A 282 16.26 -15.36 -26.91
N SER A 283 16.95 -15.35 -25.79
CA SER A 283 17.68 -14.16 -25.31
C SER A 283 18.72 -14.56 -24.27
N ASP A 284 19.85 -13.85 -24.24
CA ASP A 284 20.90 -13.98 -23.22
C ASP A 284 20.51 -13.26 -21.90
N SER A 285 19.28 -12.71 -21.83
CA SER A 285 18.79 -12.03 -20.64
C SER A 285 18.67 -12.98 -19.46
N ARG A 286 19.26 -12.58 -18.34
CA ARG A 286 19.13 -13.28 -17.05
C ARG A 286 17.72 -13.23 -16.45
N TRP A 287 16.87 -12.31 -16.91
CA TRP A 287 15.53 -12.11 -16.38
C TRP A 287 14.58 -13.21 -16.87
N LEU A 288 13.79 -13.74 -15.95
CA LEU A 288 12.81 -14.78 -16.29
C LEU A 288 11.75 -14.25 -17.26
N LEU A 289 11.14 -13.10 -16.95
CA LEU A 289 9.98 -12.57 -17.67
C LEU A 289 10.40 -11.58 -18.76
N LEU A 290 10.25 -12.01 -20.01
CA LEU A 290 10.44 -11.20 -21.21
C LEU A 290 9.10 -10.88 -21.86
N SER A 291 8.98 -9.74 -22.48
CA SER A 291 7.76 -9.33 -23.18
C SER A 291 7.48 -10.24 -24.39
N LEU A 292 6.20 -10.59 -24.57
CA LEU A 292 5.68 -11.25 -25.77
C LEU A 292 4.91 -10.29 -26.68
N ASP A 293 4.82 -8.99 -26.32
CA ASP A 293 4.15 -7.97 -27.11
C ASP A 293 5.05 -7.60 -28.31
N GLU A 294 4.46 -7.42 -29.50
CA GLU A 294 5.19 -7.19 -30.78
C GLU A 294 6.21 -6.04 -30.67
N ASP A 295 5.79 -4.90 -30.11
CA ASP A 295 6.63 -3.69 -30.02
C ASP A 295 7.82 -3.84 -29.05
N THR A 296 7.75 -4.79 -28.12
CA THR A 296 8.73 -4.98 -27.05
C THR A 296 9.18 -6.42 -26.91
N TYR A 297 9.02 -7.22 -27.96
CA TYR A 297 9.32 -8.64 -27.95
C TYR A 297 10.75 -8.94 -27.47
N GLY A 298 10.88 -9.80 -26.48
CA GLY A 298 12.17 -10.20 -25.90
C GLY A 298 12.77 -9.21 -24.90
N VAL A 299 12.19 -8.01 -24.72
CA VAL A 299 12.66 -7.05 -23.72
C VAL A 299 12.24 -7.49 -22.31
N PRO A 300 13.14 -7.47 -21.31
CA PRO A 300 12.80 -7.79 -19.94
C PRO A 300 11.68 -6.87 -19.39
N LEU A 301 10.65 -7.43 -18.76
CA LEU A 301 9.55 -6.63 -18.22
C LEU A 301 10.00 -5.64 -17.15
N CYS A 302 11.05 -5.97 -16.39
CA CYS A 302 11.59 -5.06 -15.37
C CYS A 302 12.28 -3.82 -15.94
N GLU A 303 12.67 -3.85 -17.23
CA GLU A 303 13.31 -2.72 -17.92
C GLU A 303 12.31 -1.81 -18.62
N LEU A 304 11.09 -2.26 -18.81
CA LEU A 304 10.02 -1.48 -19.39
C LEU A 304 9.43 -0.48 -18.38
N ASN A 305 8.70 0.51 -18.90
CA ASN A 305 7.96 1.46 -18.06
C ASN A 305 6.95 0.75 -17.16
N SER A 306 7.13 0.86 -15.85
CA SER A 306 6.37 0.14 -14.84
C SER A 306 4.86 0.43 -14.88
N ASN A 307 4.48 1.67 -15.22
CA ASN A 307 3.06 2.05 -15.33
C ASN A 307 2.42 1.42 -16.56
N THR A 308 3.15 1.36 -17.68
CA THR A 308 2.67 0.75 -18.93
C THR A 308 2.47 -0.74 -18.75
N VAL A 309 3.46 -1.45 -18.20
CA VAL A 309 3.38 -2.89 -17.92
C VAL A 309 2.23 -3.20 -16.95
N ASN A 310 2.12 -2.45 -15.85
CA ASN A 310 1.07 -2.65 -14.86
C ASN A 310 -0.33 -2.43 -15.47
N LYS A 311 -0.51 -1.39 -16.29
CA LYS A 311 -1.78 -1.12 -16.99
C LYS A 311 -2.10 -2.23 -18.00
N ALA A 312 -1.12 -2.71 -18.76
CA ALA A 312 -1.31 -3.78 -19.74
C ALA A 312 -1.76 -5.08 -19.07
N ILE A 313 -1.06 -5.51 -18.02
CA ILE A 313 -1.41 -6.72 -17.25
C ILE A 313 -2.82 -6.60 -16.65
N ASN A 314 -3.14 -5.48 -15.99
CA ASN A 314 -4.47 -5.29 -15.41
C ASN A 314 -5.57 -5.25 -16.46
N ARG A 315 -5.32 -4.66 -17.64
CA ARG A 315 -6.27 -4.67 -18.75
C ARG A 315 -6.54 -6.09 -19.25
N ARG A 316 -5.53 -6.96 -19.34
CA ARG A 316 -5.67 -8.37 -19.74
C ARG A 316 -6.46 -9.17 -18.69
N ILE A 317 -6.20 -8.96 -17.40
CA ILE A 317 -6.98 -9.55 -16.29
C ILE A 317 -8.47 -9.17 -16.42
N GLN A 318 -8.76 -7.88 -16.61
CA GLN A 318 -10.13 -7.37 -16.73
C GLN A 318 -10.83 -7.86 -18.01
N ALA A 319 -10.11 -7.97 -19.11
CA ALA A 319 -10.64 -8.53 -20.35
C ALA A 319 -11.02 -10.01 -20.17
N THR A 320 -10.16 -10.80 -19.51
CA THR A 320 -10.44 -12.21 -19.19
C THR A 320 -11.63 -12.35 -18.23
N GLN A 321 -11.68 -11.53 -17.18
CA GLN A 321 -12.82 -11.47 -16.25
C GLN A 321 -14.13 -11.20 -17.00
N LYS A 322 -14.13 -10.22 -17.92
CA LYS A 322 -15.29 -9.87 -18.74
C LYS A 322 -15.67 -10.99 -19.70
N LYS A 323 -14.68 -11.63 -20.35
CA LYS A 323 -14.91 -12.80 -21.24
C LYS A 323 -15.61 -13.94 -20.49
N LEU A 324 -15.18 -14.21 -19.26
CA LEU A 324 -15.74 -15.26 -18.40
C LEU A 324 -17.03 -14.84 -17.69
N LYS A 325 -17.49 -13.61 -17.88
CA LYS A 325 -18.70 -13.03 -17.24
C LYS A 325 -18.68 -13.10 -15.71
N PHE A 326 -17.52 -13.04 -15.09
CA PHE A 326 -17.42 -13.08 -13.64
C PHE A 326 -17.83 -11.75 -13.01
N ALA A 327 -18.83 -11.82 -12.15
CA ALA A 327 -19.18 -10.71 -11.27
C ALA A 327 -18.08 -10.54 -10.20
N ALA A 328 -17.53 -9.34 -10.09
CA ALA A 328 -16.65 -8.98 -8.99
C ALA A 328 -17.40 -8.04 -8.05
N PRO A 329 -17.81 -8.50 -6.87
CA PRO A 329 -18.58 -7.67 -5.92
C PRO A 329 -17.87 -6.37 -5.53
N GLN A 330 -16.56 -6.33 -5.67
CA GLN A 330 -15.69 -5.19 -5.32
C GLN A 330 -15.07 -4.50 -6.55
N GLY A 331 -15.62 -4.71 -7.74
CA GLY A 331 -15.15 -4.16 -9.01
C GLY A 331 -14.14 -5.04 -9.75
N ASN A 332 -13.48 -4.48 -10.77
CA ASN A 332 -12.59 -5.24 -11.64
C ASN A 332 -11.38 -5.82 -10.90
N TYR A 333 -10.97 -7.04 -11.25
CA TYR A 333 -9.77 -7.66 -10.73
C TYR A 333 -8.49 -6.99 -11.24
N SER A 334 -7.43 -7.14 -10.46
CA SER A 334 -6.09 -6.63 -10.75
C SER A 334 -5.02 -7.68 -10.39
N SER A 335 -3.79 -7.47 -10.81
CA SER A 335 -2.65 -8.33 -10.44
C SER A 335 -2.46 -8.48 -8.93
N HIS A 336 -2.82 -7.45 -8.17
CA HIS A 336 -2.70 -7.49 -6.71
C HIS A 336 -3.73 -8.40 -6.04
N ASP A 337 -4.88 -8.64 -6.69
CA ASP A 337 -5.95 -9.47 -6.14
C ASP A 337 -5.58 -10.96 -6.11
N PHE A 338 -4.66 -11.41 -6.98
CA PHE A 338 -4.05 -12.75 -6.89
C PHE A 338 -3.21 -12.89 -5.61
N ARG A 339 -2.40 -11.88 -5.31
CA ARG A 339 -1.63 -11.86 -4.07
C ARG A 339 -2.52 -11.74 -2.82
N HIS A 340 -3.61 -10.98 -2.90
CA HIS A 340 -4.59 -10.92 -1.82
C HIS A 340 -5.18 -12.30 -1.54
N LEU A 341 -5.45 -13.07 -2.58
CA LEU A 341 -5.95 -14.42 -2.41
C LEU A 341 -4.96 -15.31 -1.66
N PHE A 342 -3.64 -15.21 -1.92
CA PHE A 342 -2.65 -15.96 -1.13
C PHE A 342 -2.82 -15.71 0.37
N GLY A 343 -2.99 -14.44 0.79
CA GLY A 343 -3.19 -14.11 2.20
C GLY A 343 -4.48 -14.68 2.78
N VAL A 344 -5.58 -14.59 2.04
CA VAL A 344 -6.88 -15.16 2.42
C VAL A 344 -6.80 -16.69 2.48
N TRP A 345 -6.15 -17.32 1.50
CA TRP A 345 -5.94 -18.77 1.46
C TRP A 345 -5.10 -19.26 2.64
N ALA A 346 -3.97 -18.59 2.88
CA ALA A 346 -3.08 -18.89 4.00
C ALA A 346 -3.81 -18.79 5.35
N ARG A 347 -4.69 -17.80 5.50
CA ARG A 347 -5.43 -17.56 6.75
C ARG A 347 -6.51 -18.60 7.02
N ASN A 348 -7.17 -19.10 5.99
CA ASN A 348 -8.42 -19.85 6.16
C ASN A 348 -8.35 -21.32 5.74
N TYR A 349 -7.43 -21.69 4.83
CA TYR A 349 -7.51 -23.01 4.18
C TYR A 349 -6.24 -23.87 4.31
N VAL A 350 -5.12 -23.31 4.74
CA VAL A 350 -3.87 -24.08 4.85
C VAL A 350 -3.94 -24.99 6.06
N MET A 351 -3.88 -26.30 5.81
CA MET A 351 -3.78 -27.30 6.88
C MET A 351 -2.34 -27.39 7.38
N VAL A 352 -2.13 -27.21 8.68
CA VAL A 352 -0.83 -27.34 9.33
C VAL A 352 -0.86 -28.57 10.22
N PRO A 353 0.05 -29.55 10.01
CA PRO A 353 0.13 -30.72 10.88
C PRO A 353 0.27 -30.32 12.34
N GLY A 354 -0.50 -30.96 13.21
CA GLY A 354 -0.50 -30.67 14.65
C GLY A 354 -1.34 -29.47 15.09
N ARG A 355 -1.97 -28.75 14.15
CA ARG A 355 -2.96 -27.71 14.50
C ARG A 355 -4.40 -28.24 14.31
N PRO A 356 -5.26 -27.98 15.29
CA PRO A 356 -6.63 -28.49 15.24
C PRO A 356 -7.54 -27.79 14.22
N LYS A 357 -7.12 -26.61 13.74
CA LYS A 357 -7.87 -25.82 12.76
C LYS A 357 -7.01 -25.42 11.58
N PRO A 358 -7.60 -25.24 10.39
CA PRO A 358 -6.89 -24.69 9.24
C PRO A 358 -6.53 -23.23 9.44
N GLY A 359 -5.56 -22.78 8.70
CA GLY A 359 -5.11 -21.39 8.66
C GLY A 359 -3.82 -21.13 9.44
N LEU A 360 -3.06 -20.16 8.91
CA LEU A 360 -1.84 -19.66 9.51
C LEU A 360 -2.13 -18.41 10.35
N ASP A 361 -1.28 -18.16 11.34
CA ASP A 361 -1.36 -16.94 12.13
C ASP A 361 -0.82 -15.73 11.37
N LEU A 362 -1.27 -14.51 11.75
CA LEU A 362 -0.88 -13.29 11.05
C LEU A 362 0.63 -13.07 10.96
N PRO A 363 1.45 -13.34 11.99
CA PRO A 363 2.91 -13.23 11.88
C PRO A 363 3.51 -14.19 10.84
N GLU A 364 2.98 -15.42 10.74
CA GLU A 364 3.41 -16.39 9.73
C GLU A 364 3.07 -15.92 8.31
N ILE A 365 1.84 -15.42 8.11
CA ILE A 365 1.40 -14.85 6.84
C ILE A 365 2.24 -13.62 6.50
N GLN A 366 2.55 -12.76 7.49
CA GLN A 366 3.43 -11.61 7.32
C GLN A 366 4.80 -12.03 6.78
N LEU A 367 5.38 -13.06 7.37
CA LEU A 367 6.67 -13.61 6.97
C LEU A 367 6.62 -14.13 5.53
N LEU A 368 5.64 -14.99 5.21
CA LEU A 368 5.48 -15.61 3.89
C LEU A 368 5.21 -14.57 2.80
N MET A 369 4.44 -13.54 3.10
CA MET A 369 4.17 -12.44 2.16
C MET A 369 5.31 -11.41 2.10
N GLY A 370 6.30 -11.50 2.98
CA GLY A 370 7.39 -10.53 3.05
C GLY A 370 6.94 -9.12 3.39
N HIS A 371 5.97 -8.97 4.30
CA HIS A 371 5.52 -7.66 4.77
C HIS A 371 6.44 -7.14 5.86
N ALA A 372 6.87 -5.88 5.74
CA ALA A 372 7.67 -5.22 6.77
C ALA A 372 6.83 -4.91 8.03
N ASP A 373 5.55 -4.55 7.87
CA ASP A 373 4.62 -4.18 8.94
C ASP A 373 3.44 -5.17 8.99
N LEU A 374 3.11 -5.62 10.21
CA LEU A 374 1.97 -6.50 10.47
C LEU A 374 0.64 -5.88 10.01
N ARG A 375 0.49 -4.56 10.11
CA ARG A 375 -0.69 -3.82 9.62
C ARG A 375 -1.00 -4.07 8.14
N SER A 376 0.03 -4.33 7.34
CA SER A 376 -0.14 -4.69 5.94
C SER A 376 -0.73 -6.10 5.77
N THR A 377 -0.63 -6.94 6.82
CA THR A 377 -1.16 -8.30 6.85
C THR A 377 -2.57 -8.35 7.43
N GLU A 378 -2.91 -7.40 8.31
CA GLU A 378 -4.25 -7.30 8.91
C GLU A 378 -5.39 -7.17 7.88
N VAL A 379 -5.09 -6.65 6.69
CA VAL A 379 -6.05 -6.58 5.57
C VAL A 379 -6.50 -7.99 5.14
N TYR A 380 -5.65 -8.98 5.31
CA TYR A 380 -5.93 -10.40 5.01
C TYR A 380 -6.49 -11.16 6.20
N ALA A 381 -6.52 -10.51 7.36
CA ALA A 381 -7.06 -11.04 8.61
C ALA A 381 -8.59 -11.16 8.63
N ALA A 382 -9.25 -10.89 7.51
CA ALA A 382 -10.63 -11.28 7.33
C ALA A 382 -10.70 -12.81 7.43
N ASP A 383 -10.62 -13.28 8.67
CA ASP A 383 -11.16 -14.55 9.09
C ASP A 383 -12.59 -14.57 8.52
N LEU A 384 -12.92 -15.56 7.75
CA LEU A 384 -14.29 -15.73 7.26
C LEU A 384 -15.27 -15.90 8.43
N GLY A 385 -14.77 -15.88 9.67
CA GLY A 385 -15.52 -16.09 10.89
C GLY A 385 -15.94 -17.55 11.10
N ILE A 386 -15.91 -18.34 10.05
CA ILE A 386 -16.37 -19.72 10.03
C ILE A 386 -15.60 -20.59 11.03
N ASN A 387 -14.26 -20.52 11.00
CA ASN A 387 -13.43 -21.29 11.91
C ASN A 387 -13.60 -20.84 13.37
N THR A 388 -13.82 -19.54 13.58
CA THR A 388 -14.09 -19.00 14.92
C THR A 388 -15.46 -19.42 15.42
N LEU A 389 -16.48 -19.45 14.58
CA LEU A 389 -17.82 -19.93 14.94
C LEU A 389 -17.76 -21.43 15.30
N VAL A 390 -17.07 -22.25 14.49
CA VAL A 390 -16.88 -23.68 14.78
C VAL A 390 -16.16 -23.89 16.13
N ASP A 391 -15.12 -23.12 16.42
CA ASP A 391 -14.40 -23.21 17.70
C ASP A 391 -15.30 -22.79 18.87
N VAL A 392 -16.14 -21.77 18.71
CA VAL A 392 -17.09 -21.31 19.73
C VAL A 392 -18.18 -22.36 19.96
N ASP A 393 -18.73 -22.92 18.90
CA ASP A 393 -19.75 -23.97 19.00
C ASP A 393 -19.20 -25.21 19.67
N ALA A 394 -18.02 -25.67 19.27
CA ALA A 394 -17.35 -26.80 19.90
C ALA A 394 -17.05 -26.55 21.40
N ALA A 395 -16.62 -25.34 21.75
CA ALA A 395 -16.37 -24.96 23.13
C ALA A 395 -17.69 -24.93 23.94
N ASN A 396 -18.77 -24.43 23.37
CA ASN A 396 -20.07 -24.42 24.00
C ASN A 396 -20.61 -25.83 24.25
N GLU A 397 -20.47 -26.72 23.28
CA GLU A 397 -20.86 -28.12 23.43
C GLU A 397 -20.06 -28.82 24.53
N LEU A 398 -18.73 -28.59 24.56
CA LEU A 398 -17.89 -29.14 25.60
C LEU A 398 -18.32 -28.67 27.01
N VAL A 399 -18.66 -27.39 27.16
CA VAL A 399 -19.13 -26.79 28.41
C VAL A 399 -20.52 -27.33 28.75
N TYR A 400 -21.43 -27.44 27.79
CA TYR A 400 -22.77 -27.99 27.98
C TYR A 400 -22.74 -29.42 28.52
N HIS A 401 -21.83 -30.25 27.99
CA HIS A 401 -21.62 -31.60 28.46
C HIS A 401 -20.72 -31.69 29.72
N GLN A 402 -20.41 -30.57 30.35
CA GLN A 402 -19.61 -30.48 31.60
C GLN A 402 -18.25 -31.19 31.55
N GLY A 403 -17.64 -31.26 30.38
CA GLY A 403 -16.40 -31.99 30.16
C GLY A 403 -16.54 -33.52 30.30
N LYS A 404 -17.75 -34.03 30.41
CA LYS A 404 -18.05 -35.47 30.43
C LYS A 404 -18.36 -35.88 29.02
N GLY A 405 -17.46 -36.61 28.40
CA GLY A 405 -17.66 -37.11 27.05
C GLY A 405 -16.43 -36.99 26.17
N GLU A 406 -16.62 -36.60 24.95
CA GLU A 406 -15.60 -36.55 23.92
C GLU A 406 -14.65 -35.35 24.07
N SER A 407 -13.55 -35.39 23.35
CA SER A 407 -12.57 -34.31 23.31
C SER A 407 -13.12 -33.05 22.60
N ILE A 408 -12.50 -31.89 22.81
CA ILE A 408 -12.80 -30.67 22.06
C ILE A 408 -12.69 -30.90 20.54
N ASP A 409 -11.78 -31.77 20.11
CA ASP A 409 -11.60 -32.07 18.68
C ASP A 409 -12.77 -32.90 18.10
N HIS A 410 -13.42 -33.73 18.92
CA HIS A 410 -14.65 -34.40 18.54
C HIS A 410 -15.78 -33.39 18.28
N TYR A 411 -15.99 -32.46 19.22
CA TYR A 411 -17.00 -31.39 19.05
C TYR A 411 -16.70 -30.46 17.88
N ARG A 412 -15.41 -30.15 17.62
CA ARG A 412 -15.00 -29.43 16.41
C ARG A 412 -15.37 -30.21 15.14
N GLY A 413 -15.11 -31.51 15.11
CA GLY A 413 -15.48 -32.38 14.00
C GLY A 413 -16.98 -32.33 13.72
N LEU A 414 -17.81 -32.42 14.76
CA LEU A 414 -19.28 -32.30 14.64
C LEU A 414 -19.71 -30.90 14.13
N ALA A 415 -19.08 -29.82 14.62
CA ALA A 415 -19.41 -28.48 14.19
C ALA A 415 -19.02 -28.23 12.71
N TYR A 416 -17.88 -28.78 12.26
CA TYR A 416 -17.50 -28.74 10.84
C TYR A 416 -18.44 -29.57 9.96
N ALA A 417 -18.89 -30.73 10.44
CA ALA A 417 -19.85 -31.56 9.71
C ALA A 417 -21.19 -30.84 9.52
N ARG A 418 -21.73 -30.24 10.59
CA ARG A 418 -22.95 -29.42 10.53
C ARG A 418 -22.80 -28.25 9.56
N LEU A 419 -21.67 -27.53 9.64
CA LEU A 419 -21.39 -26.44 8.72
C LEU A 419 -21.32 -26.92 7.27
N GLY A 420 -20.71 -28.09 7.03
CA GLY A 420 -20.64 -28.70 5.70
C GLY A 420 -22.03 -29.04 5.15
N GLU A 421 -22.92 -29.58 5.97
CA GLU A 421 -24.32 -29.86 5.61
C GLU A 421 -25.07 -28.57 5.27
N GLU A 422 -24.96 -27.50 6.11
CA GLU A 422 -25.56 -26.21 5.83
C GLU A 422 -25.09 -25.58 4.52
N LEU A 423 -23.80 -25.71 4.20
CA LEU A 423 -23.23 -25.18 2.96
C LEU A 423 -23.72 -25.96 1.73
N LEU A 424 -23.92 -27.27 1.87
CA LEU A 424 -24.47 -28.11 0.80
C LEU A 424 -25.96 -27.81 0.56
N GLU A 425 -26.73 -27.55 1.63
CA GLU A 425 -28.15 -27.19 1.54
C GLU A 425 -28.38 -25.82 0.90
N ARG A 426 -27.46 -24.86 1.10
CA ARG A 426 -27.53 -23.52 0.48
C ARG A 426 -27.37 -23.56 -1.04
N GLY A 427 -26.87 -24.67 -1.59
CA GLY A 427 -26.60 -24.80 -3.01
C GLY A 427 -25.48 -23.87 -3.51
N PRO A 428 -25.06 -23.99 -4.77
CA PRO A 428 -24.18 -23.02 -5.37
C PRO A 428 -24.96 -21.70 -5.50
N GLU A 429 -24.69 -20.73 -4.64
CA GLU A 429 -25.18 -19.38 -4.86
C GLU A 429 -24.71 -18.91 -6.23
N ALA A 430 -25.68 -18.58 -7.05
CA ALA A 430 -25.54 -18.10 -8.41
C ALA A 430 -24.77 -16.76 -8.50
#